data_1f1b408ba4d7fc7c5d753ef64be790fb
#
_entry.id   1f1b408ba4d7fc7c5d753ef64be790fb
#
_cell.length_a   1.000
_cell.length_b   1.000
_cell.length_c   1.000
_cell.angle_alpha   90.00
_cell.angle_beta   90.00
_cell.angle_gamma   90.00
#
_symmetry.space_group_name_H-M   'P 1'
#
loop_
_entity.id
_entity.type
_entity.pdbx_description
1 polymer ?
#
loop_
_entity_poly.entity_id
_entity_poly.type
_entity_poly.pdbx_seq_one_letter_code
_entity_poly.pdbx_strand_id
1 'polypeptide(L)'
;MKRAIACLLSACLLGALSAHASGTAAAPAGTSSGATASTELLRAVRERLVQSPVVRGAFTQEKTIKGFQNPLRSSGRFVVAQGKGIVWQVQQPFASVLRVTPDKLQSVQADGQVDFQLEAQQEPALRAINSMLFAVMAADVAVLPQHFDIRGSLQGKEGWRLTLLPRDKMLAQWLVRIDLQGDRFVREVRLQEAQGDSSVIVLQNPAAERALQAEDARLFE
;
A
#
# COMPACT_ATOMS: atom_id res chain seq x y z
N MET A 1 19.48 -3.81 0.48
CA MET A 1 18.24 -4.26 1.08
C MET A 1 17.41 -3.11 1.69
N LYS A 2 17.95 -2.27 2.57
CA LYS A 2 17.20 -1.16 3.19
C LYS A 2 16.56 -0.17 2.18
N ARG A 3 17.15 0.01 1.00
CA ARG A 3 16.68 0.95 -0.03
C ARG A 3 15.51 0.44 -0.88
N ALA A 4 15.39 -0.88 -1.09
CA ALA A 4 14.37 -1.45 -1.95
C ALA A 4 12.96 -1.45 -1.34
N ILE A 5 12.85 -1.61 -0.03
CA ILE A 5 11.55 -1.62 0.68
C ILE A 5 11.00 -0.19 0.83
N ALA A 6 11.87 0.81 1.00
CA ALA A 6 11.46 2.21 0.96
C ALA A 6 10.94 2.63 -0.42
N CYS A 7 11.44 2.02 -1.51
CA CYS A 7 10.95 2.26 -2.87
C CYS A 7 9.54 1.73 -3.14
N LEU A 8 9.07 0.72 -2.41
CA LEU A 8 7.69 0.22 -2.53
C LEU A 8 6.62 1.26 -2.17
N LEU A 9 6.96 2.13 -1.23
CA LEU A 9 6.13 3.25 -0.82
C LEU A 9 6.54 4.55 -1.52
N SER A 10 7.64 4.52 -2.28
CA SER A 10 8.35 5.65 -2.84
C SER A 10 8.94 5.30 -4.19
N ALA A 11 8.13 5.15 -5.21
CA ALA A 11 8.65 5.18 -6.57
C ALA A 11 9.10 6.61 -6.90
N CYS A 12 10.27 7.01 -6.43
CA CYS A 12 11.19 8.00 -7.00
C CYS A 12 12.22 8.50 -5.99
N LEU A 13 13.49 8.29 -6.34
CA LEU A 13 14.71 9.07 -6.11
C LEU A 13 15.35 9.19 -4.72
N LEU A 14 16.52 8.55 -4.66
CA LEU A 14 17.87 9.00 -4.23
C LEU A 14 18.07 9.67 -2.87
N GLY A 15 19.02 9.09 -2.13
CA GLY A 15 19.86 9.85 -1.23
C GLY A 15 20.06 9.25 0.16
N ALA A 16 21.26 8.73 0.38
CA ALA A 16 21.73 8.23 1.67
C ALA A 16 21.88 9.33 2.72
N LEU A 17 21.64 9.02 3.96
CA LEU A 17 22.60 9.18 5.09
C LEU A 17 22.02 8.60 6.38
N SER A 18 22.89 7.96 7.14
CA SER A 18 22.59 7.25 8.39
C SER A 18 22.75 8.18 9.60
N ALA A 19 21.88 8.04 10.61
CA ALA A 19 22.21 8.41 11.98
C ALA A 19 21.33 7.62 12.97
N HIS A 20 21.95 7.02 13.97
CA HIS A 20 21.33 6.22 15.03
C HIS A 20 20.96 7.11 16.22
N ALA A 21 19.83 6.87 16.83
CA ALA A 21 19.59 7.19 18.23
C ALA A 21 18.52 6.27 18.83
N SER A 22 18.87 5.62 19.92
CA SER A 22 18.06 4.70 20.71
C SER A 22 17.18 5.47 21.71
N GLY A 23 15.93 5.05 21.87
CA GLY A 23 15.05 5.53 22.94
C GLY A 23 14.00 4.47 23.29
N THR A 24 14.10 3.97 24.51
CA THR A 24 13.22 2.96 25.11
C THR A 24 11.97 3.60 25.69
N ALA A 25 10.78 3.08 25.43
CA ALA A 25 9.58 3.37 26.22
C ALA A 25 8.63 2.16 26.26
N ALA A 26 8.11 1.90 27.44
CA ALA A 26 7.32 0.75 27.86
C ALA A 26 5.88 0.77 27.33
N ALA A 27 5.31 -0.41 27.11
CA ALA A 27 3.93 -0.64 26.71
C ALA A 27 3.02 -0.89 27.91
N PRO A 28 1.75 -0.44 27.89
CA PRO A 28 0.72 -0.95 28.76
C PRO A 28 -0.10 -2.06 28.09
N ALA A 29 -0.36 -3.12 28.83
CA ALA A 29 -1.26 -4.22 28.47
C ALA A 29 -2.73 -3.73 28.49
N GLY A 30 -3.46 -3.99 27.44
CA GLY A 30 -4.87 -3.57 27.28
C GLY A 30 -5.72 -4.59 26.51
N THR A 31 -6.46 -5.37 27.24
CA THR A 31 -7.84 -5.91 27.11
C THR A 31 -8.34 -6.45 25.74
N SER A 32 -8.78 -7.69 25.78
CA SER A 32 -9.40 -8.52 24.72
C SER A 32 -10.73 -8.00 24.10
N SER A 33 -11.30 -6.90 24.57
CA SER A 33 -12.51 -6.29 24.01
C SER A 33 -12.30 -5.63 22.63
N GLY A 34 -11.07 -5.28 22.27
CA GLY A 34 -10.77 -4.61 21.02
C GLY A 34 -10.78 -5.52 19.77
N ALA A 35 -10.55 -6.82 19.96
CA ALA A 35 -10.45 -7.76 18.83
C ALA A 35 -11.82 -8.07 18.20
N THR A 36 -12.87 -8.20 18.99
CA THR A 36 -14.24 -8.46 18.50
C THR A 36 -14.78 -7.24 17.74
N ALA A 37 -14.59 -6.04 18.29
CA ALA A 37 -15.03 -4.80 17.65
C ALA A 37 -14.31 -4.53 16.31
N SER A 38 -13.04 -4.88 16.21
CA SER A 38 -12.29 -4.73 14.94
C SER A 38 -12.76 -5.73 13.88
N THR A 39 -13.12 -6.95 14.24
CA THR A 39 -13.65 -7.97 13.32
C THR A 39 -15.01 -7.55 12.74
N GLU A 40 -15.89 -7.02 13.57
CA GLU A 40 -17.19 -6.54 13.12
C GLU A 40 -17.09 -5.32 12.22
N LEU A 41 -16.21 -4.38 12.55
CA LEU A 41 -15.89 -3.24 11.70
C LEU A 41 -15.37 -3.69 10.32
N LEU A 42 -14.42 -4.61 10.28
CA LEU A 42 -13.85 -5.10 9.02
C LEU A 42 -14.89 -5.84 8.17
N ARG A 43 -15.78 -6.62 8.80
CA ARG A 43 -16.90 -7.24 8.09
C ARG A 43 -17.78 -6.17 7.44
N ALA A 44 -18.17 -5.14 8.19
CA ALA A 44 -19.00 -4.06 7.68
C ALA A 44 -18.31 -3.24 6.59
N VAL A 45 -16.99 -3.02 6.69
CA VAL A 45 -16.20 -2.38 5.61
C VAL A 45 -16.18 -3.26 4.36
N ARG A 46 -15.97 -4.58 4.52
CA ARG A 46 -15.96 -5.52 3.40
C ARG A 46 -17.30 -5.56 2.65
N GLU A 47 -18.42 -5.47 3.37
CA GLU A 47 -19.76 -5.42 2.78
C GLU A 47 -20.00 -4.14 1.94
N ARG A 48 -19.31 -3.04 2.26
CA ARG A 48 -19.36 -1.79 1.50
C ARG A 48 -18.50 -1.83 0.25
N LEU A 49 -17.39 -2.56 0.29
CA LEU A 49 -16.40 -2.61 -0.78
C LEU A 49 -16.87 -3.48 -1.94
N VAL A 50 -16.66 -2.98 -3.15
CA VAL A 50 -16.94 -3.74 -4.38
C VAL A 50 -15.92 -4.88 -4.49
N GLN A 51 -16.43 -6.11 -4.52
CA GLN A 51 -15.63 -7.28 -4.83
C GLN A 51 -15.59 -7.47 -6.34
N SER A 52 -14.42 -7.37 -6.95
CA SER A 52 -14.25 -7.50 -8.39
C SER A 52 -12.93 -8.21 -8.72
N PRO A 53 -12.92 -9.07 -9.77
CA PRO A 53 -11.67 -9.68 -10.23
C PRO A 53 -10.63 -8.67 -10.67
N VAL A 54 -11.06 -7.52 -11.20
CA VAL A 54 -10.17 -6.45 -11.66
C VAL A 54 -10.71 -5.11 -11.18
N VAL A 55 -9.81 -4.29 -10.63
CA VAL A 55 -10.07 -2.87 -10.33
C VAL A 55 -8.99 -2.05 -11.00
N ARG A 56 -9.38 -1.03 -11.74
CA ARG A 56 -8.46 -0.09 -12.39
C ARG A 56 -8.86 1.35 -12.14
N GLY A 57 -7.92 2.27 -12.29
CA GLY A 57 -8.16 3.69 -12.12
C GLY A 57 -6.92 4.53 -12.33
N ALA A 58 -7.03 5.79 -12.00
CA ALA A 58 -5.92 6.71 -11.94
C ALA A 58 -5.53 6.98 -10.48
N PHE A 59 -4.34 7.51 -10.27
CA PHE A 59 -3.90 7.97 -8.96
C PHE A 59 -3.14 9.28 -9.05
N THR A 60 -3.18 10.03 -7.97
CA THR A 60 -2.21 11.07 -7.65
C THR A 60 -1.54 10.73 -6.33
N GLN A 61 -0.27 11.00 -6.24
CA GLN A 61 0.52 10.78 -5.03
C GLN A 61 1.29 12.04 -4.70
N GLU A 62 1.28 12.42 -3.43
CA GLU A 62 2.11 13.45 -2.87
C GLU A 62 2.96 12.83 -1.76
N LYS A 63 4.29 12.86 -1.91
CA LYS A 63 5.23 12.37 -0.93
C LYS A 63 6.01 13.50 -0.30
N THR A 64 5.90 13.63 1.01
CA THR A 64 6.72 14.53 1.82
C THR A 64 7.92 13.77 2.34
N ILE A 65 9.11 14.21 2.01
CA ILE A 65 10.37 13.64 2.47
C ILE A 65 10.90 14.52 3.60
N LYS A 66 11.25 13.89 4.71
CA LYS A 66 11.81 14.58 5.88
C LYS A 66 13.08 15.36 5.48
N GLY A 67 13.08 16.66 5.75
CA GLY A 67 14.19 17.55 5.41
C GLY A 67 14.07 18.24 4.04
N PHE A 68 13.07 17.89 3.22
CA PHE A 68 12.77 18.59 1.98
C PHE A 68 11.59 19.55 2.16
N GLN A 69 11.70 20.72 1.57
CA GLN A 69 10.65 21.75 1.71
C GLN A 69 9.43 21.47 0.83
N ASN A 70 9.64 20.92 -0.35
CA ASN A 70 8.57 20.67 -1.32
C ASN A 70 8.26 19.19 -1.43
N PRO A 71 6.99 18.79 -1.39
CA PRO A 71 6.61 17.42 -1.61
C PRO A 71 6.83 17.01 -3.07
N LEU A 72 7.19 15.74 -3.26
CA LEU A 72 7.26 15.13 -4.58
C LEU A 72 5.85 14.73 -5.00
N ARG A 73 5.46 15.11 -6.23
CA ARG A 73 4.16 14.76 -6.80
C ARG A 73 4.33 13.82 -7.96
N SER A 74 3.52 12.80 -7.98
CA SER A 74 3.44 11.85 -9.09
C SER A 74 1.98 11.52 -9.42
N SER A 75 1.74 11.08 -10.64
CA SER A 75 0.43 10.64 -11.08
C SER A 75 0.55 9.53 -12.12
N GLY A 76 -0.53 8.76 -12.28
CA GLY A 76 -0.53 7.67 -13.21
C GLY A 76 -1.79 6.82 -13.13
N ARG A 77 -1.65 5.55 -13.50
CA ARG A 77 -2.73 4.56 -13.54
C ARG A 77 -2.37 3.35 -12.68
N PHE A 78 -3.39 2.67 -12.21
CA PHE A 78 -3.22 1.39 -11.53
C PHE A 78 -4.19 0.34 -12.06
N VAL A 79 -3.77 -0.90 -12.00
CA VAL A 79 -4.58 -2.08 -12.25
C VAL A 79 -4.31 -3.09 -11.15
N VAL A 80 -5.36 -3.54 -10.49
CA VAL A 80 -5.33 -4.64 -9.52
C VAL A 80 -6.09 -5.80 -10.13
N ALA A 81 -5.46 -6.95 -10.27
CA ALA A 81 -6.08 -8.17 -10.80
C ALA A 81 -5.91 -9.30 -9.80
N GLN A 82 -7.03 -9.86 -9.31
CA GLN A 82 -7.02 -10.96 -8.35
C GLN A 82 -6.22 -12.15 -8.89
N GLY A 83 -5.35 -12.70 -8.06
CA GLY A 83 -4.47 -13.82 -8.41
C GLY A 83 -3.32 -13.50 -9.35
N LYS A 84 -3.29 -12.32 -9.99
CA LYS A 84 -2.20 -11.89 -10.86
C LYS A 84 -1.29 -10.86 -10.20
N GLY A 85 -1.87 -9.80 -9.64
CA GLY A 85 -1.03 -8.78 -9.05
C GLY A 85 -1.57 -7.38 -9.11
N ILE A 86 -0.66 -6.43 -8.89
CA ILE A 86 -0.88 -5.00 -9.00
C ILE A 86 0.12 -4.44 -9.99
N VAL A 87 -0.34 -3.64 -10.92
CA VAL A 87 0.48 -2.79 -11.78
C VAL A 87 0.22 -1.34 -11.38
N TRP A 88 1.30 -0.65 -11.02
CA TRP A 88 1.31 0.75 -10.66
C TRP A 88 2.16 1.50 -11.68
N GLN A 89 1.51 2.18 -12.62
CA GLN A 89 2.16 2.87 -13.71
C GLN A 89 2.23 4.36 -13.44
N VAL A 90 3.39 4.85 -13.04
CA VAL A 90 3.66 6.28 -12.95
C VAL A 90 3.81 6.84 -14.35
N GLN A 91 3.13 7.94 -14.65
CA GLN A 91 3.18 8.65 -15.92
C GLN A 91 3.90 9.99 -15.78
N GLN A 92 3.80 10.61 -14.62
CA GLN A 92 4.44 11.90 -14.31
C GLN A 92 5.04 11.88 -12.91
N PRO A 93 6.18 12.59 -12.67
CA PRO A 93 6.99 13.33 -13.67
C PRO A 93 7.87 12.41 -14.51
N PHE A 94 8.25 11.23 -14.00
CA PHE A 94 9.11 10.25 -14.67
C PHE A 94 8.35 8.94 -14.81
N ALA A 95 8.20 8.49 -16.06
CA ALA A 95 7.46 7.29 -16.35
C ALA A 95 8.18 6.04 -15.82
N SER A 96 7.45 5.22 -15.06
CA SER A 96 7.94 3.95 -14.55
C SER A 96 6.77 3.01 -14.28
N VAL A 97 7.05 1.71 -14.22
CA VAL A 97 6.05 0.68 -13.91
C VAL A 97 6.54 -0.15 -12.75
N LEU A 98 5.76 -0.15 -11.66
CA LEU A 98 5.94 -1.08 -10.56
C LEU A 98 4.96 -2.25 -10.75
N ARG A 99 5.51 -3.46 -10.79
CA ARG A 99 4.76 -4.71 -10.85
C ARG A 99 4.88 -5.43 -9.53
N VAL A 100 3.77 -5.75 -8.93
CA VAL A 100 3.68 -6.52 -7.70
C VAL A 100 2.90 -7.78 -8.02
N THR A 101 3.56 -8.92 -8.08
CA THR A 101 2.94 -10.23 -8.26
C THR A 101 3.11 -11.05 -6.97
N PRO A 102 2.44 -12.21 -6.82
CA PRO A 102 2.66 -13.06 -5.64
C PRO A 102 4.13 -13.43 -5.40
N ASP A 103 4.89 -13.58 -6.49
CA ASP A 103 6.27 -14.09 -6.44
C ASP A 103 7.34 -13.01 -6.62
N LYS A 104 6.98 -11.86 -7.17
CA LYS A 104 7.94 -10.85 -7.61
C LYS A 104 7.45 -9.43 -7.39
N LEU A 105 8.39 -8.58 -7.03
CA LEU A 105 8.25 -7.14 -7.07
C LEU A 105 9.31 -6.59 -8.02
N GLN A 106 8.90 -5.83 -9.02
CA GLN A 106 9.79 -5.28 -10.03
C GLN A 106 9.42 -3.85 -10.36
N SER A 107 10.42 -2.98 -10.43
CA SER A 107 10.30 -1.62 -10.97
C SER A 107 11.06 -1.51 -12.27
N VAL A 108 10.40 -1.00 -13.30
CA VAL A 108 10.95 -0.82 -14.64
C VAL A 108 10.77 0.64 -15.05
N GLN A 109 11.82 1.25 -15.54
CA GLN A 109 11.80 2.62 -16.05
C GLN A 109 11.22 2.69 -17.48
N ALA A 110 10.97 3.90 -17.98
CA ALA A 110 10.39 4.11 -19.31
C ALA A 110 11.25 3.55 -20.46
N ASP A 111 12.55 3.48 -20.29
CA ASP A 111 13.51 2.92 -21.25
C ASP A 111 13.61 1.39 -21.21
N GLY A 112 12.82 0.74 -20.34
CA GLY A 112 12.83 -0.71 -20.15
C GLY A 112 13.91 -1.21 -19.18
N GLN A 113 14.73 -0.33 -18.60
CA GLN A 113 15.71 -0.72 -17.60
C GLN A 113 15.01 -1.13 -16.30
N VAL A 114 15.44 -2.27 -15.74
CA VAL A 114 14.99 -2.73 -14.43
C VAL A 114 15.74 -1.94 -13.36
N ASP A 115 15.02 -1.09 -12.64
CA ASP A 115 15.55 -0.31 -11.53
C ASP A 115 15.85 -1.19 -10.32
N PHE A 116 14.89 -2.06 -9.98
CA PHE A 116 15.09 -3.12 -9.01
C PHE A 116 14.13 -4.29 -9.24
N GLN A 117 14.54 -5.47 -8.75
CA GLN A 117 13.73 -6.67 -8.71
C GLN A 117 13.97 -7.41 -7.40
N LEU A 118 12.89 -7.85 -6.76
CA LEU A 118 12.92 -8.70 -5.57
C LEU A 118 12.04 -9.92 -5.81
N GLU A 119 12.50 -11.08 -5.38
CA GLU A 119 11.76 -12.34 -5.47
C GLU A 119 11.32 -12.82 -4.09
N ALA A 120 10.06 -13.25 -3.98
CA ALA A 120 9.48 -13.66 -2.71
C ALA A 120 10.16 -14.90 -2.11
N GLN A 121 10.86 -15.70 -2.91
CA GLN A 121 11.63 -16.84 -2.45
C GLN A 121 12.89 -16.42 -1.69
N GLN A 122 13.49 -15.28 -2.07
CA GLN A 122 14.72 -14.76 -1.47
C GLN A 122 14.43 -13.78 -0.33
N GLU A 123 13.26 -13.16 -0.33
CA GLU A 123 12.86 -12.12 0.62
C GLU A 123 11.51 -12.44 1.27
N PRO A 124 11.48 -13.16 2.40
CA PRO A 124 10.21 -13.50 3.07
C PRO A 124 9.34 -12.29 3.45
N ALA A 125 9.97 -11.15 3.77
CA ALA A 125 9.26 -9.90 4.06
C ALA A 125 8.44 -9.40 2.86
N LEU A 126 8.84 -9.73 1.63
CA LEU A 126 8.12 -9.35 0.42
C LEU A 126 6.73 -9.98 0.36
N ARG A 127 6.56 -11.21 0.84
CA ARG A 127 5.25 -11.87 0.88
C ARG A 127 4.27 -11.11 1.76
N ALA A 128 4.72 -10.66 2.94
CA ALA A 128 3.88 -9.87 3.84
C ALA A 128 3.50 -8.53 3.21
N ILE A 129 4.45 -7.85 2.55
CA ILE A 129 4.23 -6.59 1.86
C ILE A 129 3.26 -6.78 0.68
N ASN A 130 3.46 -7.82 -0.13
CA ASN A 130 2.57 -8.12 -1.25
C ASN A 130 1.16 -8.43 -0.76
N SER A 131 1.00 -9.29 0.27
CA SER A 131 -0.30 -9.58 0.89
C SER A 131 -0.98 -8.31 1.39
N MET A 132 -0.23 -7.40 2.02
CA MET A 132 -0.76 -6.13 2.51
C MET A 132 -1.22 -5.22 1.37
N LEU A 133 -0.39 -5.05 0.32
CA LEU A 133 -0.76 -4.24 -0.84
C LEU A 133 -2.00 -4.79 -1.53
N PHE A 134 -2.07 -6.12 -1.68
CA PHE A 134 -3.26 -6.78 -2.21
C PHE A 134 -4.48 -6.56 -1.34
N ALA A 135 -4.34 -6.72 -0.02
CA ALA A 135 -5.44 -6.51 0.91
C ALA A 135 -6.01 -5.10 0.81
N VAL A 136 -5.13 -4.09 0.74
CA VAL A 136 -5.54 -2.70 0.63
C VAL A 136 -6.15 -2.39 -0.74
N MET A 137 -5.45 -2.77 -1.81
CA MET A 137 -5.84 -2.39 -3.18
C MET A 137 -6.99 -3.22 -3.75
N ALA A 138 -7.04 -4.52 -3.42
CA ALA A 138 -8.12 -5.43 -3.83
C ALA A 138 -9.31 -5.41 -2.87
N ALA A 139 -9.27 -4.56 -1.85
CA ALA A 139 -10.32 -4.49 -0.82
C ALA A 139 -10.52 -5.80 -0.02
N ASP A 140 -9.51 -6.66 0.03
CA ASP A 140 -9.53 -7.87 0.86
C ASP A 140 -9.04 -7.56 2.27
N VAL A 141 -9.87 -6.86 3.02
CA VAL A 141 -9.55 -6.43 4.39
C VAL A 141 -9.45 -7.59 5.39
N ALA A 142 -9.80 -8.81 5.01
CA ALA A 142 -9.83 -9.96 5.92
C ALA A 142 -8.44 -10.41 6.38
N VAL A 143 -7.39 -10.16 5.60
CA VAL A 143 -6.01 -10.54 5.94
C VAL A 143 -5.30 -9.49 6.79
N LEU A 144 -5.81 -8.26 6.85
CA LEU A 144 -5.16 -7.16 7.56
C LEU A 144 -4.91 -7.42 9.06
N PRO A 145 -5.80 -8.10 9.82
CA PRO A 145 -5.58 -8.37 11.25
C PRO A 145 -4.37 -9.25 11.55
N GLN A 146 -3.86 -9.98 10.57
CA GLN A 146 -2.66 -10.80 10.73
C GLN A 146 -1.40 -9.94 10.92
N HIS A 147 -1.38 -8.74 10.36
CA HIS A 147 -0.21 -7.87 10.33
C HIS A 147 -0.41 -6.55 11.07
N PHE A 148 -1.67 -6.15 11.36
CA PHE A 148 -1.99 -4.84 11.92
C PHE A 148 -2.97 -4.90 13.08
N ASP A 149 -2.77 -4.00 14.02
CA ASP A 149 -3.82 -3.53 14.92
C ASP A 149 -4.67 -2.52 14.17
N ILE A 150 -5.99 -2.80 14.14
CA ILE A 150 -6.92 -2.06 13.29
C ILE A 150 -7.89 -1.28 14.15
N ARG A 151 -8.01 0.00 13.86
CA ARG A 151 -9.02 0.90 14.41
C ARG A 151 -9.75 1.58 13.28
N GLY A 152 -10.96 2.04 13.52
CA GLY A 152 -11.68 2.78 12.49
C GLY A 152 -13.13 3.02 12.82
N SER A 153 -13.87 3.50 11.85
CA SER A 153 -15.28 3.80 11.95
C SER A 153 -15.95 3.75 10.58
N LEU A 154 -17.23 3.46 10.60
CA LEU A 154 -18.11 3.63 9.46
C LEU A 154 -18.57 5.09 9.39
N GLN A 155 -18.69 5.62 8.19
CA GLN A 155 -19.06 7.01 7.94
C GLN A 155 -20.28 7.06 7.03
N GLY A 156 -21.39 7.55 7.55
CA GLY A 156 -22.64 7.55 6.82
C GLY A 156 -23.05 6.17 6.32
N LYS A 157 -23.73 6.12 5.18
CA LYS A 157 -24.23 4.87 4.60
C LYS A 157 -23.14 4.03 3.90
N GLU A 158 -22.19 4.67 3.24
CA GLU A 158 -21.23 4.00 2.37
C GLU A 158 -19.77 4.20 2.81
N GLY A 159 -19.46 5.34 3.44
CA GLY A 159 -18.08 5.69 3.79
C GLY A 159 -17.52 4.90 4.96
N TRP A 160 -16.20 4.74 4.96
CA TRP A 160 -15.46 4.08 6.04
C TRP A 160 -14.06 4.67 6.16
N ARG A 161 -13.48 4.51 7.34
CA ARG A 161 -12.08 4.87 7.63
C ARG A 161 -11.46 3.80 8.51
N LEU A 162 -10.23 3.41 8.17
CA LEU A 162 -9.41 2.48 8.95
C LEU A 162 -8.05 3.10 9.23
N THR A 163 -7.53 2.85 10.42
CA THR A 163 -6.13 3.11 10.80
C THR A 163 -5.49 1.77 11.12
N LEU A 164 -4.39 1.47 10.45
CA LEU A 164 -3.62 0.24 10.56
C LEU A 164 -2.28 0.55 11.24
N LEU A 165 -2.01 -0.09 12.36
CA LEU A 165 -0.76 0.01 13.09
C LEU A 165 -0.02 -1.33 13.00
N PRO A 166 1.24 -1.37 12.52
CA PRO A 166 1.97 -2.63 12.37
C PRO A 166 2.12 -3.37 13.69
N ARG A 167 1.80 -4.67 13.71
CA ARG A 167 2.09 -5.60 14.81
C ARG A 167 3.48 -6.22 14.66
N ASP A 168 3.88 -6.46 13.42
CA ASP A 168 5.14 -7.08 13.11
C ASP A 168 6.28 -6.07 13.30
N LYS A 169 7.28 -6.44 14.12
CA LYS A 169 8.46 -5.61 14.37
C LYS A 169 9.26 -5.33 13.09
N MET A 170 9.29 -6.25 12.13
CA MET A 170 9.96 -6.04 10.85
C MET A 170 9.23 -4.98 10.04
N LEU A 171 7.91 -5.04 9.98
CA LEU A 171 7.10 -4.04 9.29
C LEU A 171 7.17 -2.67 9.98
N ALA A 172 7.18 -2.64 11.31
CA ALA A 172 7.31 -1.43 12.11
C ALA A 172 8.65 -0.68 11.94
N GLN A 173 9.70 -1.34 11.42
CA GLN A 173 10.96 -0.67 11.06
C GLN A 173 10.82 0.26 9.86
N TRP A 174 9.78 0.06 9.05
CA TRP A 174 9.55 0.81 7.82
C TRP A 174 8.31 1.70 7.89
N LEU A 175 7.30 1.23 8.59
CA LEU A 175 5.97 1.81 8.59
C LEU A 175 5.50 2.09 10.02
N VAL A 176 5.04 3.31 10.28
CA VAL A 176 4.43 3.71 11.54
C VAL A 176 2.94 3.49 11.51
N ARG A 177 2.29 3.89 10.41
CA ARG A 177 0.83 3.87 10.28
C ARG A 177 0.39 3.93 8.82
N ILE A 178 -0.73 3.28 8.55
CA ILE A 178 -1.51 3.47 7.32
C ILE A 178 -2.91 3.94 7.72
N ASP A 179 -3.36 5.05 7.15
CA ASP A 179 -4.77 5.44 7.21
C ASP A 179 -5.41 5.21 5.84
N LEU A 180 -6.51 4.50 5.86
CA LEU A 180 -7.32 4.20 4.69
C LEU A 180 -8.67 4.87 4.84
N GLN A 181 -9.19 5.41 3.74
CA GLN A 181 -10.57 5.82 3.68
C GLN A 181 -11.17 5.53 2.31
N GLY A 182 -12.47 5.32 2.30
CA GLY A 182 -13.17 4.99 1.07
C GLY A 182 -14.68 4.90 1.24
N ASP A 183 -15.28 4.46 0.16
CA ASP A 183 -16.70 4.15 0.02
C ASP A 183 -16.83 2.71 -0.53
N ARG A 184 -17.38 2.56 -1.72
CA ARG A 184 -17.40 1.31 -2.48
C ARG A 184 -16.02 0.88 -2.98
N PHE A 185 -15.04 1.77 -2.92
CA PHE A 185 -13.63 1.56 -3.25
C PHE A 185 -12.75 2.23 -2.21
N VAL A 186 -11.49 1.82 -2.13
CA VAL A 186 -10.45 2.62 -1.47
C VAL A 186 -10.29 3.92 -2.26
N ARG A 187 -10.36 5.05 -1.59
CA ARG A 187 -10.25 6.39 -2.19
C ARG A 187 -8.96 7.09 -1.84
N GLU A 188 -8.49 6.88 -0.63
CA GLU A 188 -7.28 7.52 -0.15
C GLU A 188 -6.50 6.58 0.75
N VAL A 189 -5.19 6.59 0.56
CA VAL A 189 -4.20 5.89 1.39
C VAL A 189 -3.20 6.92 1.89
N ARG A 190 -3.05 7.04 3.20
CA ARG A 190 -2.00 7.83 3.83
C ARG A 190 -1.02 6.90 4.51
N LEU A 191 0.25 7.09 4.22
CA LEU A 191 1.34 6.32 4.77
C LEU A 191 2.21 7.23 5.63
N GLN A 192 2.61 6.75 6.79
CA GLN A 192 3.63 7.37 7.63
C GLN A 192 4.77 6.39 7.81
N GLU A 193 5.93 6.72 7.27
CA GLU A 193 7.12 5.89 7.32
C GLU A 193 7.93 6.13 8.60
N ALA A 194 8.62 5.11 9.08
CA ALA A 194 9.40 5.19 10.33
C ALA A 194 10.55 6.20 10.26
N GLN A 195 11.01 6.56 9.06
CA GLN A 195 12.08 7.53 8.85
C GLN A 195 11.59 8.98 8.89
N GLY A 196 10.26 9.17 8.98
CA GLY A 196 9.62 10.47 9.07
C GLY A 196 9.07 10.98 7.74
N ASP A 197 9.15 10.18 6.67
CA ASP A 197 8.51 10.46 5.40
C ASP A 197 7.01 10.15 5.49
N SER A 198 6.22 10.80 4.65
CA SER A 198 4.80 10.51 4.51
C SER A 198 4.34 10.58 3.07
N SER A 199 3.32 9.80 2.75
CA SER A 199 2.70 9.80 1.42
C SER A 199 1.19 9.88 1.53
N VAL A 200 0.58 10.65 0.65
CA VAL A 200 -0.86 10.68 0.42
C VAL A 200 -1.13 10.24 -1.00
N ILE A 201 -1.88 9.17 -1.15
CA ILE A 201 -2.27 8.60 -2.43
C ILE A 201 -3.79 8.73 -2.57
N VAL A 202 -4.24 9.38 -3.62
CA VAL A 202 -5.67 9.50 -3.95
C VAL A 202 -5.95 8.66 -5.18
N LEU A 203 -6.86 7.69 -5.03
CA LEU A 203 -7.31 6.81 -6.11
C LEU A 203 -8.52 7.45 -6.79
N GLN A 204 -8.34 7.78 -8.05
CA GLN A 204 -9.31 8.52 -8.84
C GLN A 204 -10.02 7.60 -9.83
N ASN A 205 -11.34 7.78 -9.95
CA ASN A 205 -12.18 7.05 -10.90
C ASN A 205 -11.97 5.53 -10.88
N PRO A 206 -11.91 4.86 -9.70
CA PRO A 206 -11.78 3.42 -9.66
C PRO A 206 -13.01 2.78 -10.30
N ALA A 207 -12.75 1.81 -11.18
CA ALA A 207 -13.75 1.03 -11.88
C ALA A 207 -13.51 -0.46 -11.66
N ALA A 208 -14.59 -1.19 -11.43
CA ALA A 208 -14.59 -2.64 -11.28
C ALA A 208 -14.88 -3.29 -12.65
N GLU A 209 -14.08 -4.26 -13.05
CA GLU A 209 -14.20 -4.98 -14.32
C GLU A 209 -14.24 -6.49 -14.10
N ARG A 210 -14.96 -7.20 -14.97
CA ARG A 210 -15.11 -8.66 -14.87
C ARG A 210 -13.89 -9.42 -15.37
N ALA A 211 -13.07 -8.81 -16.21
CA ALA A 211 -11.91 -9.42 -16.81
C ALA A 211 -10.81 -8.38 -17.06
N LEU A 212 -9.58 -8.85 -17.06
CA LEU A 212 -8.41 -8.05 -17.40
C LEU A 212 -8.42 -7.77 -18.91
N GLN A 213 -8.24 -6.51 -19.29
CA GLN A 213 -8.13 -6.14 -20.71
C GLN A 213 -6.81 -6.66 -21.29
N ALA A 214 -6.78 -6.94 -22.58
CA ALA A 214 -5.59 -7.52 -23.24
C ALA A 214 -4.35 -6.62 -23.13
N GLU A 215 -4.54 -5.31 -23.14
CA GLU A 215 -3.45 -4.34 -22.98
C GLU A 215 -2.85 -4.37 -21.57
N ASP A 216 -3.70 -4.55 -20.54
CA ASP A 216 -3.26 -4.62 -19.16
C ASP A 216 -2.64 -5.99 -18.83
N ALA A 217 -3.07 -7.07 -19.49
CA ALA A 217 -2.52 -8.41 -19.27
C ALA A 217 -1.00 -8.47 -19.53
N ARG A 218 -0.53 -7.77 -20.55
CA ARG A 218 0.89 -7.65 -20.90
C ARG A 218 1.73 -6.95 -19.83
N LEU A 219 1.09 -6.13 -19.01
CA LEU A 219 1.79 -5.42 -17.94
C LEU A 219 2.14 -6.33 -16.75
N PHE A 220 1.53 -7.53 -16.66
CA PHE A 220 1.82 -8.53 -15.64
C PHE A 220 2.88 -9.55 -16.05
N GLU A 221 3.30 -9.55 -17.32
CA GLU A 221 4.37 -10.38 -17.87
C GLU A 221 5.73 -9.67 -17.70
#